data_d00cc52446a43c0ec7cdd34ef1c6af26
#
_entry.id   d00cc52446a43c0ec7cdd34ef1c6af26
#
_cell.length_a   1.000
_cell.length_b   1.000
_cell.length_c   1.000
_cell.angle_alpha   90.00
_cell.angle_beta   90.00
_cell.angle_gamma   90.00
#
_symmetry.space_group_name_H-M   'P 1'
#
loop_
_entity.id
_entity.type
_entity.pdbx_description
1 polymer ?
#
loop_
_entity_poly.entity_id
_entity_poly.type
_entity_poly.pdbx_seq_one_letter_code
_entity_poly.pdbx_strand_id
1 'polypeptide(L)'
;TAEEALKDWSAAAADYLWILERDPNDAAALYNLGNVRGSEGDWNQSLELYSRAADAQPGFAMARSSAALAAWQQDDLSGAEAELRKLIRRYPLFADARAALSGLLWQQGASGEAESHWAAAAGLDPRYRQRDWLLEVRRWPPQPTRQLMAFLALEDG
;
A
#
# COMPACT_ATOMS: atom_id res chain seq x y z
N THR A 1 -14.89 -10.40 16.89
CA THR A 1 -15.17 -9.10 17.50
C THR A 1 -13.98 -8.15 17.38
N ALA A 2 -14.18 -6.87 17.65
CA ALA A 2 -13.10 -5.88 17.66
C ALA A 2 -12.02 -6.22 18.71
N GLU A 3 -12.40 -6.77 19.84
CA GLU A 3 -11.47 -7.19 20.88
C GLU A 3 -10.60 -8.38 20.43
N GLU A 4 -11.19 -9.35 19.73
CA GLU A 4 -10.45 -10.48 19.16
C GLU A 4 -9.43 -9.99 18.12
N ALA A 5 -9.84 -9.09 17.24
CA ALA A 5 -8.94 -8.49 16.27
C ALA A 5 -7.77 -7.76 16.92
N LEU A 6 -8.03 -6.97 17.97
CA LEU A 6 -6.99 -6.27 18.72
C LEU A 6 -6.00 -7.23 19.37
N LYS A 7 -6.48 -8.34 19.93
CA LYS A 7 -5.61 -9.37 20.52
C LYS A 7 -4.75 -10.05 19.45
N ASP A 8 -5.34 -10.36 18.29
CA ASP A 8 -4.62 -10.98 17.18
C ASP A 8 -3.54 -10.04 16.62
N TRP A 9 -3.81 -8.75 16.52
CA TRP A 9 -2.82 -7.76 16.09
C TRP A 9 -1.70 -7.62 17.13
N SER A 10 -2.03 -7.60 18.41
CA SER A 10 -1.04 -7.54 19.49
C SER A 10 -0.13 -8.77 19.49
N ALA A 11 -0.70 -9.95 19.29
CA ALA A 11 0.07 -11.20 19.21
C ALA A 11 1.00 -11.21 17.99
N ALA A 12 0.48 -10.80 16.82
CA ALA A 12 1.28 -10.71 15.60
C ALA A 12 2.41 -9.69 15.76
N ALA A 13 2.12 -8.53 16.34
CA ALA A 13 3.14 -7.52 16.62
C ALA A 13 4.25 -8.05 17.53
N ALA A 14 3.88 -8.78 18.57
CA ALA A 14 4.85 -9.36 19.50
C ALA A 14 5.81 -10.32 18.79
N ASP A 15 5.31 -11.13 17.86
CA ASP A 15 6.13 -12.06 17.08
C ASP A 15 7.13 -11.33 16.19
N TYR A 16 6.69 -10.28 15.50
CA TYR A 16 7.58 -9.48 14.63
C TYR A 16 8.59 -8.68 15.44
N LEU A 17 8.19 -8.13 16.59
CA LEU A 17 9.11 -7.43 17.49
C LEU A 17 10.17 -8.38 18.05
N TRP A 18 9.81 -9.62 18.35
CA TRP A 18 10.77 -10.63 18.78
C TRP A 18 11.84 -10.88 17.71
N ILE A 19 11.44 -10.97 16.44
CA ILE A 19 12.37 -11.12 15.32
C ILE A 19 13.28 -9.89 15.23
N LEU A 20 12.69 -8.69 15.30
CA LEU A 20 13.42 -7.43 15.11
C LEU A 20 14.39 -7.12 16.26
N GLU A 21 14.18 -7.65 17.45
CA GLU A 21 15.16 -7.58 18.55
C GLU A 21 16.46 -8.32 18.20
N ARG A 22 16.36 -9.38 17.41
CA ARG A 22 17.49 -10.24 17.02
C ARG A 22 18.09 -9.84 15.69
N ASP A 23 17.26 -9.40 14.76
CA ASP A 23 17.66 -8.88 13.46
C ASP A 23 16.86 -7.60 13.14
N PRO A 24 17.37 -6.42 13.52
CA PRO A 24 16.67 -5.14 13.30
C PRO A 24 16.40 -4.81 11.84
N ASN A 25 17.08 -5.48 10.91
CA ASN A 25 16.96 -5.24 9.47
C ASN A 25 16.27 -6.39 8.73
N ASP A 26 15.53 -7.23 9.44
CA ASP A 26 14.71 -8.26 8.80
C ASP A 26 13.58 -7.57 8.04
N ALA A 27 13.71 -7.51 6.70
CA ALA A 27 12.79 -6.76 5.86
C ALA A 27 11.37 -7.31 5.91
N ALA A 28 11.21 -8.64 5.97
CA ALA A 28 9.90 -9.26 6.05
C ALA A 28 9.20 -8.92 7.37
N ALA A 29 9.93 -8.96 8.50
CA ALA A 29 9.39 -8.61 9.79
C ALA A 29 9.00 -7.13 9.87
N LEU A 30 9.84 -6.24 9.32
CA LEU A 30 9.53 -4.81 9.24
C LEU A 30 8.27 -4.55 8.42
N TYR A 31 8.17 -5.18 7.25
CA TYR A 31 7.01 -5.06 6.38
C TYR A 31 5.73 -5.56 7.06
N ASN A 32 5.79 -6.75 7.66
CA ASN A 32 4.63 -7.35 8.32
C ASN A 32 4.20 -6.54 9.56
N LEU A 33 5.16 -6.01 10.32
CA LEU A 33 4.83 -5.13 11.45
C LEU A 33 4.18 -3.83 10.94
N GLY A 34 4.64 -3.31 9.80
CA GLY A 34 4.00 -2.18 9.13
C GLY A 34 2.53 -2.45 8.82
N ASN A 35 2.22 -3.66 8.33
CA ASN A 35 0.84 -4.10 8.08
C ASN A 35 0.01 -4.12 9.37
N VAL A 36 0.58 -4.63 10.45
CA VAL A 36 -0.09 -4.66 11.76
C VAL A 36 -0.40 -3.26 12.25
N ARG A 37 0.58 -2.36 12.20
CA ARG A 37 0.38 -0.96 12.64
C ARG A 37 -0.69 -0.26 11.80
N GLY A 38 -0.73 -0.52 10.50
CA GLY A 38 -1.80 -0.01 9.64
C GLY A 38 -3.17 -0.54 10.02
N SER A 39 -3.28 -1.83 10.36
CA SER A 39 -4.54 -2.42 10.86
C SER A 39 -5.01 -1.77 12.15
N GLU A 40 -4.08 -1.28 12.96
CA GLU A 40 -4.37 -0.52 14.18
C GLU A 40 -4.69 0.96 13.89
N GLY A 41 -4.59 1.39 12.64
CA GLY A 41 -4.80 2.79 12.23
C GLY A 41 -3.59 3.69 12.39
N ASP A 42 -2.43 3.15 12.76
CA ASP A 42 -1.20 3.92 12.95
C ASP A 42 -0.38 3.95 11.66
N TRP A 43 -0.84 4.78 10.72
CA TRP A 43 -0.22 4.91 9.40
C TRP A 43 1.13 5.62 9.43
N ASN A 44 1.39 6.40 10.47
CA ASN A 44 2.69 7.03 10.67
C ASN A 44 3.76 5.97 10.95
N GLN A 45 3.49 5.05 11.86
CA GLN A 45 4.39 3.91 12.11
C GLN A 45 4.47 2.97 10.92
N SER A 46 3.35 2.72 10.24
CA SER A 46 3.35 1.91 9.02
C SER A 46 4.31 2.46 7.98
N LEU A 47 4.23 3.76 7.70
CA LEU A 47 5.12 4.42 6.74
C LEU A 47 6.59 4.24 7.11
N GLU A 48 6.93 4.45 8.37
CA GLU A 48 8.30 4.29 8.86
C GLU A 48 8.80 2.85 8.67
N LEU A 49 7.98 1.87 9.07
CA LEU A 49 8.33 0.44 8.99
C LEU A 49 8.44 -0.04 7.54
N TYR A 50 7.52 0.36 6.67
CA TYR A 50 7.60 0.03 5.24
C TYR A 50 8.84 0.63 4.60
N SER A 51 9.19 1.86 4.96
CA SER A 51 10.39 2.53 4.43
C SER A 51 11.66 1.83 4.90
N ARG A 52 11.71 1.42 6.16
CA ARG A 52 12.84 0.65 6.69
C ARG A 52 12.95 -0.72 6.01
N ALA A 53 11.82 -1.38 5.74
CA ALA A 53 11.81 -2.65 5.02
C ALA A 53 12.38 -2.49 3.61
N ALA A 54 11.99 -1.43 2.91
CA ALA A 54 12.49 -1.12 1.57
C ALA A 54 13.98 -0.80 1.57
N ASP A 55 14.48 -0.11 2.60
CA ASP A 55 15.90 0.20 2.74
C ASP A 55 16.72 -1.05 3.09
N ALA A 56 16.17 -1.93 3.93
CA ALA A 56 16.83 -3.16 4.35
C ALA A 56 16.97 -4.17 3.21
N GLN A 57 16.01 -4.17 2.27
CA GLN A 57 16.02 -5.07 1.13
C GLN A 57 15.80 -4.28 -0.16
N PRO A 58 16.88 -3.83 -0.84
CA PRO A 58 16.75 -3.18 -2.15
C PRO A 58 16.03 -4.12 -3.13
N GLY A 59 15.07 -3.58 -3.86
CA GLY A 59 14.24 -4.39 -4.76
C GLY A 59 12.93 -4.88 -4.12
N PHE A 60 12.68 -4.60 -2.84
CA PHE A 60 11.42 -4.94 -2.19
C PHE A 60 10.34 -3.94 -2.65
N ALA A 61 9.87 -4.13 -3.89
CA ALA A 61 8.93 -3.22 -4.54
C ALA A 61 7.63 -3.07 -3.75
N MET A 62 7.12 -4.15 -3.16
CA MET A 62 5.89 -4.12 -2.40
C MET A 62 5.99 -3.23 -1.16
N ALA A 63 7.13 -3.24 -0.47
CA ALA A 63 7.36 -2.36 0.67
C ALA A 63 7.39 -0.88 0.25
N ARG A 64 7.99 -0.59 -0.90
CA ARG A 64 8.01 0.79 -1.44
C ARG A 64 6.61 1.27 -1.82
N SER A 65 5.82 0.39 -2.44
CA SER A 65 4.44 0.69 -2.80
C SER A 65 3.58 0.93 -1.55
N SER A 66 3.71 0.07 -0.55
CA SER A 66 2.99 0.22 0.72
C SER A 66 3.38 1.50 1.45
N ALA A 67 4.66 1.89 1.41
CA ALA A 67 5.12 3.17 1.98
C ALA A 67 4.47 4.36 1.26
N ALA A 68 4.40 4.32 -0.07
CA ALA A 68 3.73 5.37 -0.85
C ALA A 68 2.24 5.47 -0.50
N LEU A 69 1.57 4.34 -0.36
CA LEU A 69 0.16 4.29 0.04
C LEU A 69 -0.05 4.88 1.44
N ALA A 70 0.83 4.55 2.39
CA ALA A 70 0.78 5.10 3.75
C ALA A 70 1.01 6.63 3.76
N ALA A 71 1.93 7.11 2.93
CA ALA A 71 2.16 8.55 2.75
C ALA A 71 0.91 9.24 2.20
N TRP A 72 0.27 8.64 1.21
CA TRP A 72 -0.99 9.15 0.65
C TRP A 72 -2.09 9.20 1.71
N GLN A 73 -2.21 8.16 2.54
CA GLN A 73 -3.17 8.14 3.65
C GLN A 73 -2.97 9.31 4.61
N GLN A 74 -1.74 9.81 4.72
CA GLN A 74 -1.38 10.95 5.56
C GLN A 74 -1.36 12.28 4.78
N ASP A 75 -2.01 12.31 3.61
CA ASP A 75 -2.16 13.49 2.73
C ASP A 75 -0.87 13.96 2.04
N ASP A 76 0.18 13.16 2.02
CA ASP A 76 1.36 13.44 1.22
C ASP A 76 1.20 12.87 -0.20
N LEU A 77 0.34 13.52 -0.99
CA LEU A 77 0.03 13.05 -2.33
C LEU A 77 1.22 13.22 -3.29
N SER A 78 1.94 14.33 -3.19
CA SER A 78 3.08 14.57 -4.09
C SER A 78 4.23 13.60 -3.85
N GLY A 79 4.53 13.30 -2.59
CA GLY A 79 5.53 12.30 -2.23
C GLY A 79 5.12 10.91 -2.69
N ALA A 80 3.87 10.54 -2.47
CA ALA A 80 3.33 9.26 -2.92
C ALA A 80 3.39 9.13 -4.46
N GLU A 81 3.00 10.17 -5.19
CA GLU A 81 3.06 10.17 -6.64
C GLU A 81 4.48 9.96 -7.16
N ALA A 82 5.44 10.70 -6.60
CA ALA A 82 6.85 10.60 -7.01
C ALA A 82 7.38 9.17 -6.84
N GLU A 83 7.08 8.54 -5.70
CA GLU A 83 7.52 7.17 -5.42
C GLU A 83 6.83 6.15 -6.33
N LEU A 84 5.52 6.28 -6.56
CA LEU A 84 4.80 5.38 -7.45
C LEU A 84 5.29 5.48 -8.90
N ARG A 85 5.59 6.68 -9.38
CA ARG A 85 6.14 6.87 -10.71
C ARG A 85 7.53 6.23 -10.84
N LYS A 86 8.38 6.35 -9.82
CA LYS A 86 9.68 5.68 -9.78
C LYS A 86 9.54 4.16 -9.85
N LEU A 87 8.60 3.60 -9.09
CA LEU A 87 8.33 2.16 -9.09
C LEU A 87 7.90 1.67 -10.47
N ILE A 88 7.02 2.39 -11.15
CA ILE A 88 6.53 2.02 -12.47
C ILE A 88 7.64 2.10 -13.52
N ARG A 89 8.53 3.09 -13.42
CA ARG A 89 9.69 3.17 -14.30
C ARG A 89 10.63 1.98 -14.11
N ARG A 90 10.84 1.57 -12.86
CA ARG A 90 11.72 0.44 -12.54
C ARG A 90 11.06 -0.91 -12.79
N TYR A 91 9.77 -1.02 -12.49
CA TYR A 91 8.98 -2.25 -12.59
C TYR A 91 7.68 -1.96 -13.35
N PRO A 92 7.72 -1.89 -14.70
CA PRO A 92 6.54 -1.50 -15.49
C PRO A 92 5.35 -2.46 -15.36
N LEU A 93 5.59 -3.71 -14.98
CA LEU A 93 4.54 -4.73 -14.84
C LEU A 93 4.10 -4.93 -13.38
N PHE A 94 4.45 -4.00 -12.51
CA PHE A 94 4.05 -4.08 -11.10
C PHE A 94 2.64 -3.50 -10.92
N ALA A 95 1.64 -4.37 -10.82
CA ALA A 95 0.23 -4.01 -10.79
C ALA A 95 -0.12 -3.09 -9.61
N ASP A 96 0.46 -3.33 -8.44
CA ASP A 96 0.14 -2.56 -7.22
C ASP A 96 0.40 -1.06 -7.42
N ALA A 97 1.58 -0.70 -7.94
CA ALA A 97 1.93 0.69 -8.18
C ALA A 97 1.06 1.32 -9.29
N ARG A 98 0.72 0.55 -10.32
CA ARG A 98 -0.17 1.01 -11.39
C ARG A 98 -1.56 1.34 -10.86
N ALA A 99 -2.15 0.43 -10.08
CA ALA A 99 -3.47 0.63 -9.48
C ALA A 99 -3.45 1.81 -8.50
N ALA A 100 -2.43 1.90 -7.66
CA ALA A 100 -2.28 2.99 -6.71
C ALA A 100 -2.17 4.34 -7.42
N LEU A 101 -1.32 4.43 -8.45
CA LEU A 101 -1.15 5.69 -9.19
C LEU A 101 -2.44 6.10 -9.91
N SER A 102 -3.21 5.14 -10.44
CA SER A 102 -4.48 5.46 -11.10
C SER A 102 -5.45 6.15 -10.13
N GLY A 103 -5.63 5.61 -8.94
CA GLY A 103 -6.51 6.20 -7.92
C GLY A 103 -6.03 7.58 -7.46
N LEU A 104 -4.71 7.74 -7.30
CA LEU A 104 -4.12 9.01 -6.86
C LEU A 104 -4.28 10.09 -7.94
N LEU A 105 -4.01 9.76 -9.19
CA LEU A 105 -4.17 10.69 -10.31
C LEU A 105 -5.63 11.10 -10.50
N TRP A 106 -6.56 10.15 -10.33
CA TRP A 106 -7.98 10.47 -10.37
C TRP A 106 -8.36 11.47 -9.27
N GLN A 107 -7.87 11.26 -8.07
CA GLN A 107 -8.09 12.19 -6.94
C GLN A 107 -7.59 13.60 -7.27
N GLN A 108 -6.50 13.71 -8.04
CA GLN A 108 -5.91 14.97 -8.44
C GLN A 108 -6.55 15.57 -9.71
N GLY A 109 -7.54 14.92 -10.29
CA GLY A 109 -8.24 15.38 -11.49
C GLY A 109 -7.59 14.99 -12.80
N ALA A 110 -6.54 14.17 -12.81
CA ALA A 110 -5.84 13.72 -14.01
C ALA A 110 -6.46 12.42 -14.55
N SER A 111 -7.72 12.50 -14.98
CA SER A 111 -8.54 11.33 -15.33
C SER A 111 -7.98 10.53 -16.50
N GLY A 112 -7.47 11.18 -17.53
CA GLY A 112 -6.92 10.50 -18.71
C GLY A 112 -5.71 9.63 -18.39
N GLU A 113 -4.78 10.16 -17.61
CA GLU A 113 -3.61 9.40 -17.16
C GLU A 113 -4.02 8.29 -16.19
N ALA A 114 -5.00 8.56 -15.31
CA ALA A 114 -5.54 7.57 -14.40
C ALA A 114 -6.11 6.35 -15.16
N GLU A 115 -6.86 6.58 -16.23
CA GLU A 115 -7.42 5.52 -17.05
C GLU A 115 -6.33 4.64 -17.67
N SER A 116 -5.25 5.23 -18.16
CA SER A 116 -4.13 4.49 -18.76
C SER A 116 -3.46 3.57 -17.76
N HIS A 117 -3.17 4.06 -16.56
CA HIS A 117 -2.56 3.24 -15.52
C HIS A 117 -3.51 2.15 -15.01
N TRP A 118 -4.79 2.46 -14.92
CA TRP A 118 -5.79 1.47 -14.52
C TRP A 118 -5.91 0.35 -15.56
N ALA A 119 -5.95 0.68 -16.84
CA ALA A 119 -6.01 -0.34 -17.90
C ALA A 119 -4.83 -1.30 -17.79
N ALA A 120 -3.62 -0.78 -17.52
CA ALA A 120 -2.44 -1.62 -17.30
C ALA A 120 -2.58 -2.50 -16.06
N ALA A 121 -3.02 -1.92 -14.94
CA ALA A 121 -3.20 -2.66 -13.69
C ALA A 121 -4.22 -3.79 -13.83
N ALA A 122 -5.38 -3.50 -14.42
CA ALA A 122 -6.46 -4.46 -14.60
C ALA A 122 -6.04 -5.63 -15.51
N GLY A 123 -5.23 -5.34 -16.52
CA GLY A 123 -4.68 -6.37 -17.40
C GLY A 123 -3.65 -7.26 -16.71
N LEU A 124 -2.91 -6.71 -15.75
CA LEU A 124 -1.91 -7.46 -14.99
C LEU A 124 -2.55 -8.30 -13.89
N ASP A 125 -3.51 -7.75 -13.15
CA ASP A 125 -4.16 -8.44 -12.03
C ASP A 125 -5.56 -7.85 -11.79
N PRO A 126 -6.62 -8.54 -12.20
CA PRO A 126 -8.00 -8.06 -12.04
C PRO A 126 -8.48 -7.96 -10.59
N ARG A 127 -7.76 -8.54 -9.61
CA ARG A 127 -8.14 -8.49 -8.19
C ARG A 127 -8.09 -7.07 -7.63
N TYR A 128 -7.33 -6.16 -8.24
CA TYR A 128 -7.25 -4.77 -7.80
C TYR A 128 -8.59 -4.02 -7.92
N ARG A 129 -9.57 -4.61 -8.57
CA ARG A 129 -10.93 -4.14 -8.65
C ARG A 129 -11.75 -4.41 -7.37
N GLN A 130 -11.26 -5.31 -6.51
CA GLN A 130 -12.00 -5.80 -5.35
C GLN A 130 -11.59 -5.06 -4.07
N ARG A 131 -12.51 -4.28 -3.53
CA ARG A 131 -12.30 -3.48 -2.33
C ARG A 131 -11.78 -4.29 -1.14
N ASP A 132 -12.46 -5.40 -0.82
CA ASP A 132 -12.10 -6.19 0.36
C ASP A 132 -10.73 -6.86 0.19
N TRP A 133 -10.39 -7.26 -1.02
CA TRP A 133 -9.07 -7.80 -1.32
C TRP A 133 -7.97 -6.75 -1.11
N LEU A 134 -8.21 -5.51 -1.51
CA LEU A 134 -7.26 -4.40 -1.28
C LEU A 134 -7.05 -4.17 0.22
N LEU A 135 -8.12 -4.10 0.98
CA LEU A 135 -8.06 -3.82 2.42
C LEU A 135 -7.48 -4.99 3.22
N GLU A 136 -7.89 -6.20 2.93
CA GLU A 136 -7.60 -7.38 3.76
C GLU A 136 -6.35 -8.14 3.31
N VAL A 137 -6.11 -8.24 2.01
CA VAL A 137 -4.98 -8.99 1.45
C VAL A 137 -3.81 -8.07 1.15
N ARG A 138 -4.03 -7.00 0.38
CA ARG A 138 -2.99 -6.05 0.03
C ARG A 138 -2.72 -5.03 1.15
N ARG A 139 -3.58 -4.95 2.12
CA ARG A 139 -3.47 -4.09 3.29
C ARG A 139 -3.37 -2.60 2.91
N TRP A 140 -4.08 -2.21 1.86
CA TRP A 140 -4.15 -0.82 1.45
C TRP A 140 -4.81 0.04 2.52
N PRO A 141 -4.36 1.28 2.73
CA PRO A 141 -5.03 2.22 3.63
C PRO A 141 -6.45 2.56 3.15
N PRO A 142 -7.33 3.04 4.05
CA PRO A 142 -8.71 3.37 3.68
C PRO A 142 -8.87 4.42 2.60
N GLN A 143 -8.11 5.52 2.65
CA GLN A 143 -8.28 6.61 1.69
C GLN A 143 -7.87 6.24 0.27
N PRO A 144 -6.68 5.66 0.03
CA PRO A 144 -6.35 5.15 -1.30
C PRO A 144 -7.37 4.17 -1.86
N THR A 145 -7.86 3.26 -1.02
CA THR A 145 -8.87 2.29 -1.42
C THR A 145 -10.16 2.99 -1.83
N ARG A 146 -10.61 3.96 -1.04
CA ARG A 146 -11.84 4.72 -1.32
C ARG A 146 -11.72 5.48 -2.64
N GLN A 147 -10.58 6.10 -2.90
CA GLN A 147 -10.37 6.86 -4.12
C GLN A 147 -10.36 5.96 -5.35
N LEU A 148 -9.69 4.82 -5.29
CA LEU A 148 -9.69 3.87 -6.40
C LEU A 148 -11.11 3.35 -6.65
N MET A 149 -11.85 2.98 -5.63
CA MET A 149 -13.22 2.49 -5.78
C MET A 149 -14.15 3.56 -6.38
N ALA A 150 -14.00 4.82 -5.98
CA ALA A 150 -14.77 5.92 -6.55
C ALA A 150 -14.49 6.13 -8.03
N PHE A 151 -13.21 6.05 -8.42
CA PHE A 151 -12.80 6.11 -9.81
C PHE A 151 -13.43 4.97 -10.63
N LEU A 152 -13.34 3.74 -10.12
CA LEU A 152 -13.89 2.56 -10.81
C LEU A 152 -15.40 2.61 -10.94
N ALA A 153 -16.11 3.18 -9.98
CA ALA A 153 -17.55 3.35 -10.05
C ALA A 153 -17.97 4.25 -11.23
N LEU A 154 -17.14 5.26 -11.57
CA LEU A 154 -17.37 6.11 -12.73
C LEU A 154 -17.05 5.40 -14.04
N GLU A 155 -15.98 4.58 -14.07
CA GLU A 155 -15.58 3.82 -15.25
C GLU A 155 -16.62 2.76 -15.63
N ASP A 156 -17.29 2.16 -14.63
CA ASP A 156 -18.29 1.12 -14.81
C ASP A 156 -19.72 1.70 -15.07
N GLY A 157 -19.84 3.03 -14.95
CA GLY A 157 -21.12 3.73 -15.12
C GLY A 157 -21.41 4.22 -16.54
#